data_f813d96e4acabc7b124e592ad53f7fcf
#
_entry.id   f813d96e4acabc7b124e592ad53f7fcf
#
_cell.length_a   1.000
_cell.length_b   1.000
_cell.length_c   1.000
_cell.angle_alpha   90.00
_cell.angle_beta   90.00
_cell.angle_gamma   90.00
#
_symmetry.space_group_name_H-M   'P 1'
#
loop_
_entity.id
_entity.type
_entity.pdbx_description
1 polymer ?
#
loop_
_entity_poly.entity_id
_entity_poly.type
_entity_poly.pdbx_seq_one_letter_code
_entity_poly.pdbx_strand_id
1 'polypeptide(L)' 'MAKIQLNGKEVVIKSNYSILDLLKKYKLANKKVAIEHNGIIINKTNYRKKYLKDNDKIEIVHFIGGG' A
#
# COMPACT_ATOMS: atom_id res chain seq x y z
N MET A 1 -8.89 -5.20 -13.44
CA MET A 1 -7.65 -5.27 -12.66
C MET A 1 -6.86 -3.99 -12.79
N ALA A 2 -6.09 -3.67 -11.79
CA ALA A 2 -5.28 -2.45 -11.80
C ALA A 2 -3.80 -2.80 -11.75
N LYS A 3 -3.01 -2.05 -12.48
CA LYS A 3 -1.56 -2.21 -12.49
C LYS A 3 -0.94 -1.06 -11.71
N ILE A 4 -0.21 -1.37 -10.66
CA ILE A 4 0.42 -0.37 -9.80
C ILE A 4 1.92 -0.62 -9.73
N GLN A 5 2.65 0.37 -9.19
CA GLN A 5 4.05 0.16 -8.84
C GLN A 5 4.14 0.03 -7.33
N LEU A 6 4.70 -1.06 -6.88
CA LEU A 6 4.90 -1.31 -5.45
C LEU A 6 6.39 -1.39 -5.19
N ASN A 7 6.92 -0.39 -4.49
CA ASN A 7 8.35 -0.28 -4.23
C ASN A 7 9.18 -0.45 -5.51
N GLY A 8 8.74 0.22 -6.57
CA GLY A 8 9.43 0.20 -7.84
C GLY A 8 9.15 -0.99 -8.74
N LYS A 9 8.34 -1.94 -8.28
CA LYS A 9 8.00 -3.12 -9.08
C LYS A 9 6.56 -3.04 -9.54
N GLU A 10 6.34 -3.49 -10.76
CA GLU A 10 4.99 -3.53 -11.32
C GLU A 10 4.22 -4.71 -10.76
N VAL A 11 3.02 -4.44 -10.23
CA VAL A 11 2.17 -5.47 -9.63
C VAL A 11 0.76 -5.28 -10.13
N VAL A 12 0.10 -6.39 -10.44
CA VAL A 12 -1.31 -6.37 -10.86
C VAL A 12 -2.18 -6.78 -9.68
N ILE A 13 -3.19 -5.97 -9.40
CA ILE A 13 -4.10 -6.22 -8.28
C ILE A 13 -5.53 -6.20 -8.80
N LYS A 14 -6.45 -6.69 -7.97
CA LYS A 14 -7.88 -6.63 -8.31
C LYS A 14 -8.36 -5.18 -8.30
N SER A 15 -9.35 -4.91 -9.12
CA SER A 15 -10.02 -3.61 -9.10
C SER A 15 -10.62 -3.37 -7.71
N ASN A 16 -10.70 -2.11 -7.32
CA ASN A 16 -11.28 -1.71 -6.03
C ASN A 16 -10.52 -2.25 -4.82
N TYR A 17 -9.22 -2.47 -4.98
CA TYR A 17 -8.36 -2.83 -3.87
C TYR A 17 -8.06 -1.58 -3.05
N SER A 18 -8.21 -1.66 -1.74
CA SER A 18 -7.77 -0.61 -0.84
C SER A 18 -6.31 -0.82 -0.45
N ILE A 19 -5.72 0.18 0.18
CA ILE A 19 -4.37 0.02 0.72
C ILE A 19 -4.36 -1.11 1.75
N LEU A 20 -5.40 -1.19 2.56
CA LEU A 20 -5.50 -2.28 3.54
C LEU A 20 -5.52 -3.65 2.87
N ASP A 21 -6.27 -3.77 1.76
CA ASP A 21 -6.29 -5.02 1.00
C ASP A 21 -4.91 -5.39 0.50
N LEU A 22 -4.16 -4.40 0.03
CA LEU A 22 -2.79 -4.62 -0.43
C LEU A 22 -1.91 -5.14 0.70
N LEU A 23 -2.02 -4.53 1.87
CA LEU A 23 -1.25 -4.95 3.03
C LEU A 23 -1.59 -6.38 3.44
N LYS A 24 -2.87 -6.72 3.38
CA LYS A 24 -3.29 -8.10 3.70
C LYS A 24 -2.72 -9.09 2.70
N LYS A 25 -2.69 -8.72 1.43
CA LYS A 25 -2.16 -9.60 0.39
C LYS A 25 -0.70 -9.98 0.67
N TYR A 26 0.07 -9.05 1.20
CA TYR A 26 1.48 -9.28 1.49
C TYR A 26 1.74 -9.60 2.95
N LYS A 27 0.68 -9.86 3.71
CA LYS A 27 0.78 -10.22 5.14
C LYS A 27 1.45 -9.13 5.96
N LEU A 28 1.16 -7.89 5.61
CA LEU A 28 1.73 -6.71 6.28
C LEU A 28 0.71 -5.95 7.12
N ALA A 29 -0.54 -6.39 7.15
CA ALA A 29 -1.60 -5.63 7.82
C ALA A 29 -1.34 -5.41 9.31
N ASN A 30 -0.63 -6.33 9.96
CA ASN A 30 -0.30 -6.22 11.37
C ASN A 30 1.13 -5.77 11.62
N LYS A 31 1.81 -5.33 10.58
CA LYS A 31 3.20 -4.88 10.71
C LYS A 31 3.24 -3.36 10.83
N LYS A 32 4.31 -2.86 11.43
CA LYS A 32 4.52 -1.42 11.50
C LYS A 32 5.14 -0.96 10.20
N VAL A 33 4.34 -0.31 9.37
CA VAL A 33 4.80 0.17 8.06
C VAL A 33 4.31 1.60 7.86
N ALA A 34 5.05 2.32 7.02
CA ALA A 34 4.62 3.61 6.50
C ALA A 34 4.30 3.43 5.04
N ILE A 35 3.23 4.07 4.58
CA ILE A 35 2.77 3.95 3.20
C ILE A 35 2.78 5.32 2.56
N GLU A 36 3.41 5.40 1.38
CA GLU A 36 3.24 6.57 0.51
C GLU A 36 2.42 6.15 -0.70
N HIS A 37 1.46 6.97 -1.02
CA HIS A 37 0.58 6.77 -2.17
C HIS A 37 0.75 7.98 -3.09
N ASN A 38 1.41 7.77 -4.22
CA ASN A 38 1.71 8.85 -5.18
C ASN A 38 2.43 10.02 -4.51
N GLY A 39 3.39 9.70 -3.65
CA GLY A 39 4.19 10.71 -2.98
C GLY A 39 3.60 11.29 -1.71
N ILE A 40 2.41 10.83 -1.33
CA ILE A 40 1.72 11.35 -0.15
C ILE A 40 1.66 10.26 0.91
N ILE A 41 2.09 10.60 2.12
CA ILE A 41 2.03 9.65 3.24
C ILE A 41 0.59 9.49 3.66
N ILE A 42 0.15 8.23 3.78
CA ILE A 42 -1.22 7.91 4.11
C ILE A 42 -1.30 7.52 5.58
N ASN A 43 -2.24 8.12 6.29
CA ASN A 43 -2.52 7.79 7.68
C ASN A 43 -3.10 6.39 7.77
N LYS A 44 -2.69 5.66 8.80
CA LYS A 44 -3.18 4.30 9.02
C LYS A 44 -4.70 4.24 9.07
N THR A 45 -5.33 5.26 9.64
CA THR A 45 -6.79 5.31 9.73
C THR A 45 -7.47 5.37 8.37
N ASN A 46 -6.73 5.72 7.33
CA ASN A 46 -7.28 5.83 5.98
C ASN A 46 -6.97 4.64 5.08
N TYR A 47 -6.25 3.64 5.57
CA TYR A 47 -5.86 2.49 4.76
C TYR A 47 -7.08 1.77 4.18
N ARG A 48 -8.14 1.68 4.94
CA ARG A 48 -9.37 1.01 4.53
C ARG A 48 -10.15 1.81 3.49
N LYS A 49 -10.01 3.13 3.51
CA LYS A 49 -10.80 4.02 2.66
C LYS A 49 -10.09 4.43 1.39
N LYS A 50 -8.79 4.20 1.29
CA LYS A 50 -8.00 4.66 0.16
C LYS A 50 -7.89 3.52 -0.84
N TYR A 51 -8.47 3.72 -2.02
CA TYR A 51 -8.49 2.70 -3.07
C TYR A 51 -7.42 2.97 -4.10
N LEU A 52 -6.90 1.88 -4.67
CA LEU A 52 -5.81 1.94 -5.62
C LEU A 52 -6.36 1.94 -7.03
N LYS A 53 -5.68 2.66 -7.91
CA LYS A 53 -6.04 2.79 -9.32
C LYS A 53 -4.85 2.46 -10.19
N ASP A 54 -5.14 2.24 -11.48
CA ASP A 54 -4.07 2.04 -12.46
C ASP A 54 -3.03 3.14 -12.35
N ASN A 55 -1.78 2.73 -12.44
CA ASN A 55 -0.62 3.61 -12.46
C ASN A 55 -0.31 4.27 -11.12
N ASP A 56 -0.98 3.87 -10.06
CA ASP A 56 -0.63 4.38 -8.72
C ASP A 56 0.75 3.88 -8.31
N LYS A 57 1.47 4.73 -7.59
CA LYS A 57 2.76 4.39 -7.00
C LYS A 57 2.59 4.22 -5.50
N ILE A 58 2.97 3.06 -5.01
CA ILE A 58 2.90 2.74 -3.59
C ILE A 58 4.31 2.42 -3.10
N GLU A 59 4.71 3.09 -2.02
CA GLU A 59 5.96 2.80 -1.33
C GLU A 59 5.61 2.32 0.07
N ILE A 60 6.14 1.16 0.42
CA ILE A 60 5.94 0.60 1.76
C ILE A 60 7.29 0.51 2.45
N VAL A 61 7.41 1.16 3.59
CA VAL A 61 8.64 1.16 4.37
C VAL A 61 8.35 0.54 5.73
N HIS A 62 9.14 -0.44 6.12
CA HIS A 62 9.03 -1.05 7.43
C HIS A 62 9.75 -0.20 8.47
N PHE A 63 9.15 -0.04 9.63
CA PHE A 63 9.85 0.55 10.76
C PHE A 63 10.71 -0.52 11.38
N ILE A 64 11.99 -0.24 11.52
CA ILE A 64 12.97 -1.17 12.06
C ILE A 64 13.33 -0.77 13.48
N GLY A 65 13.63 -1.78 14.29
CA GLY A 65 14.02 -1.55 15.66
C GLY A 65 12.80 -1.27 16.49
N GLY A 66 12.73 -1.79 17.63
CA GLY A 66 11.61 -1.79 18.51
C GLY A 66 10.78 -0.53 18.61
N GLY A 67 10.83 0.21 17.59
CA GLY A 67 10.07 1.46 17.53
C GLY A 67 8.64 1.21 17.63
#